data_420c0d482140bccd0f1bd6ad80606ed0
#
_entry.id   420c0d482140bccd0f1bd6ad80606ed0
#
_cell.length_a   1.000
_cell.length_b   1.000
_cell.length_c   1.000
_cell.angle_alpha   90.00
_cell.angle_beta   90.00
_cell.angle_gamma   90.00
#
_symmetry.space_group_name_H-M   'P 1'
#
loop_
_entity.id
_entity.type
_entity.pdbx_description
1 polymer ?
#
loop_
_entity_poly.entity_id
_entity_poly.type
_entity_poly.pdbx_seq_one_letter_code
_entity_poly.pdbx_strand_id
1 'polypeptide(L)'
;IKERQYLTEDEIKAVMTHEFADKRLAYIRDLFVFASFTALSFVDIKELTTDDIVEVNGEKWILSKRHKTKVNFQVKLLDIPLQIIRRYERFQEDKLVFPNLNYWNICKPLKKMIKECGITKDISFHCTRHGFATLALSKGVPIESVSRVLGHTNITTTQRYAKITTEKIDKDLTMFGNRLNQSFSEISIAM
;
A
#
# COMPACT_ATOMS: atom_id res chain seq x y z
N ILE A 1 -21.74 12.24 -3.67
CA ILE A 1 -20.74 11.56 -2.81
C ILE A 1 -19.39 12.04 -3.28
N LYS A 2 -18.65 12.80 -2.44
CA LYS A 2 -17.33 13.30 -2.80
C LYS A 2 -16.39 12.10 -2.99
N GLU A 3 -15.89 11.91 -4.21
CA GLU A 3 -14.98 10.80 -4.51
C GLU A 3 -13.73 10.95 -3.63
N ARG A 4 -13.35 9.88 -2.93
CA ARG A 4 -12.19 9.93 -2.03
C ARG A 4 -10.93 10.05 -2.86
N GLN A 5 -10.15 11.11 -2.61
CA GLN A 5 -8.92 11.38 -3.32
C GLN A 5 -7.81 10.41 -2.88
N TYR A 6 -6.94 10.06 -3.81
CA TYR A 6 -5.71 9.32 -3.57
C TYR A 6 -4.64 9.80 -4.57
N LEU A 7 -3.38 9.49 -4.28
CA LEU A 7 -2.29 9.83 -5.19
C LEU A 7 -2.21 8.83 -6.34
N THR A 8 -2.01 9.33 -7.54
CA THR A 8 -1.66 8.51 -8.71
C THR A 8 -0.24 7.96 -8.57
N GLU A 9 0.15 7.03 -9.44
CA GLU A 9 1.51 6.48 -9.45
C GLU A 9 2.56 7.58 -9.63
N ASP A 10 2.33 8.53 -10.53
CA ASP A 10 3.27 9.63 -10.79
C ASP A 10 3.33 10.63 -9.62
N GLU A 11 2.20 10.90 -8.97
CA GLU A 11 2.18 11.72 -7.77
C GLU A 11 2.92 11.05 -6.58
N ILE A 12 2.80 9.71 -6.44
CA ILE A 12 3.58 8.97 -5.43
C ILE A 12 5.08 9.05 -5.76
N LYS A 13 5.47 8.90 -7.03
CA LYS A 13 6.87 9.08 -7.47
C LYS A 13 7.38 10.48 -7.14
N ALA A 14 6.57 11.52 -7.42
CA ALA A 14 6.93 12.90 -7.09
C ALA A 14 7.16 13.09 -5.59
N VAL A 15 6.28 12.52 -4.73
CA VAL A 15 6.46 12.54 -3.28
C VAL A 15 7.74 11.81 -2.85
N MET A 16 8.04 10.65 -3.45
CA MET A 16 9.20 9.83 -3.10
C MET A 16 10.52 10.51 -3.45
N THR A 17 10.56 11.23 -4.56
CA THR A 17 11.80 11.83 -5.10
C THR A 17 12.03 13.27 -4.63
N HIS A 18 11.03 13.89 -3.99
CA HIS A 18 11.15 15.25 -3.49
C HIS A 18 12.14 15.33 -2.32
N GLU A 19 13.10 16.26 -2.41
CA GLU A 19 14.05 16.54 -1.35
C GLU A 19 13.52 17.63 -0.43
N PHE A 20 13.26 17.26 0.82
CA PHE A 20 12.79 18.19 1.85
C PHE A 20 13.96 18.73 2.66
N ALA A 21 14.11 20.06 2.73
CA ALA A 21 15.05 20.72 3.62
C ALA A 21 14.68 20.48 5.12
N ASP A 22 13.38 20.42 5.40
CA ASP A 22 12.86 20.08 6.73
C ASP A 22 12.88 18.55 6.94
N LYS A 23 13.76 18.08 7.83
CA LYS A 23 13.90 16.66 8.19
C LYS A 23 12.59 16.03 8.69
N ARG A 24 11.72 16.84 9.32
CA ARG A 24 10.41 16.40 9.79
C ARG A 24 9.49 16.08 8.59
N LEU A 25 9.48 16.90 7.54
CA LEU A 25 8.71 16.64 6.34
C LEU A 25 9.27 15.42 5.59
N ALA A 26 10.59 15.24 5.56
CA ALA A 26 11.21 14.04 5.00
C ALA A 26 10.76 12.77 5.76
N TYR A 27 10.68 12.81 7.09
CA TYR A 27 10.17 11.70 7.89
C TYR A 27 8.68 11.41 7.60
N ILE A 28 7.86 12.45 7.51
CA ILE A 28 6.44 12.32 7.17
C ILE A 28 6.26 11.74 5.77
N ARG A 29 7.08 12.15 4.80
CA ARG A 29 7.13 11.55 3.46
C ARG A 29 7.39 10.04 3.55
N ASP A 30 8.41 9.63 4.28
CA ASP A 30 8.78 8.22 4.39
C ASP A 30 7.67 7.39 5.04
N LEU A 31 7.01 7.90 6.09
CA LEU A 31 5.85 7.25 6.71
C LEU A 31 4.65 7.16 5.74
N PHE A 32 4.41 8.22 4.98
CA PHE A 32 3.33 8.26 4.00
C PHE A 32 3.59 7.26 2.85
N VAL A 33 4.83 7.21 2.35
CA VAL A 33 5.24 6.22 1.35
C VAL A 33 5.14 4.80 1.90
N PHE A 34 5.62 4.56 3.12
CA PHE A 34 5.47 3.27 3.79
C PHE A 34 4.00 2.83 3.86
N ALA A 35 3.11 3.72 4.29
CA ALA A 35 1.67 3.46 4.32
C ALA A 35 1.09 3.18 2.92
N SER A 36 1.59 3.87 1.88
CA SER A 36 1.14 3.70 0.49
C SER A 36 1.50 2.35 -0.11
N PHE A 37 2.56 1.69 0.39
CA PHE A 37 3.00 0.37 -0.08
C PHE A 37 2.67 -0.79 0.87
N THR A 38 2.14 -0.52 2.06
CA THR A 38 1.74 -1.54 3.04
C THR A 38 0.25 -1.54 3.33
N ALA A 39 -0.47 -0.49 2.93
CA ALA A 39 -1.86 -0.24 3.28
C ALA A 39 -2.13 -0.18 4.80
N LEU A 40 -1.11 0.02 5.62
CA LEU A 40 -1.27 0.23 7.06
C LEU A 40 -1.91 1.58 7.33
N SER A 41 -2.80 1.63 8.33
CA SER A 41 -3.31 2.91 8.82
C SER A 41 -2.26 3.60 9.69
N PHE A 42 -2.44 4.90 9.94
CA PHE A 42 -1.54 5.62 10.85
C PHE A 42 -1.41 4.95 12.23
N VAL A 43 -2.52 4.45 12.78
CA VAL A 43 -2.52 3.79 14.08
C VAL A 43 -1.78 2.44 14.03
N ASP A 44 -1.99 1.65 12.96
CA ASP A 44 -1.26 0.39 12.77
C ASP A 44 0.26 0.65 12.65
N ILE A 45 0.68 1.72 11.97
CA ILE A 45 2.10 2.10 11.86
C ILE A 45 2.65 2.56 13.21
N LYS A 46 1.88 3.34 13.97
CA LYS A 46 2.26 3.82 15.29
C LYS A 46 2.53 2.68 16.29
N GLU A 47 1.77 1.61 16.18
CA GLU A 47 1.85 0.45 17.07
C GLU A 47 2.73 -0.68 16.51
N LEU A 48 3.27 -0.52 15.28
CA LEU A 48 4.09 -1.52 14.63
C LEU A 48 5.39 -1.75 15.39
N THR A 49 5.61 -3.00 15.78
CA THR A 49 6.83 -3.42 16.48
C THR A 49 7.71 -4.30 15.60
N THR A 50 8.96 -4.46 16.00
CA THR A 50 9.89 -5.41 15.34
C THR A 50 9.43 -6.86 15.48
N ASP A 51 8.64 -7.18 16.52
CA ASP A 51 8.08 -8.52 16.73
C ASP A 51 6.96 -8.84 15.71
N ASP A 52 6.32 -7.81 15.11
CA ASP A 52 5.34 -8.00 14.03
C ASP A 52 6.01 -8.32 12.67
N ILE A 53 7.34 -8.10 12.55
CA ILE A 53 8.09 -8.35 11.32
C ILE A 53 8.72 -9.73 11.39
N VAL A 54 8.19 -10.64 10.60
CA VAL A 54 8.61 -12.04 10.56
C VAL A 54 9.21 -12.40 9.21
N GLU A 55 10.03 -13.44 9.19
CA GLU A 55 10.56 -14.00 7.95
C GLU A 55 9.81 -15.27 7.58
N VAL A 56 9.29 -15.30 6.36
CA VAL A 56 8.60 -16.46 5.78
C VAL A 56 9.23 -16.75 4.41
N ASN A 57 9.83 -17.92 4.25
CA ASN A 57 10.51 -18.36 3.02
C ASN A 57 11.54 -17.33 2.49
N GLY A 58 12.35 -16.76 3.40
CA GLY A 58 13.37 -15.76 3.05
C GLY A 58 12.86 -14.36 2.77
N GLU A 59 11.56 -14.12 2.91
CA GLU A 59 10.90 -12.85 2.67
C GLU A 59 10.35 -12.24 3.96
N LYS A 60 10.44 -10.93 4.11
CA LYS A 60 9.93 -10.22 5.28
C LYS A 60 8.44 -9.92 5.14
N TRP A 61 7.69 -10.18 6.19
CA TRP A 61 6.25 -9.95 6.27
C TRP A 61 5.89 -9.21 7.55
N ILE A 62 4.86 -8.40 7.49
CA ILE A 62 4.17 -7.90 8.68
C ILE A 62 2.99 -8.83 8.95
N LEU A 63 2.99 -9.47 10.13
CA LEU A 63 1.87 -10.26 10.64
C LEU A 63 1.36 -9.62 11.91
N SER A 64 0.19 -9.01 11.88
CA SER A 64 -0.36 -8.29 13.03
C SER A 64 -1.89 -8.27 13.01
N LYS A 65 -2.49 -7.54 13.94
CA LYS A 65 -3.94 -7.32 14.05
C LYS A 65 -4.25 -5.86 13.85
N ARG A 66 -5.31 -5.57 13.07
CA ARG A 66 -5.79 -4.19 12.92
C ARG A 66 -6.19 -3.62 14.28
N HIS A 67 -5.68 -2.45 14.63
CA HIS A 67 -5.98 -1.81 15.91
C HIS A 67 -7.49 -1.68 16.14
N LYS A 68 -8.23 -1.16 15.15
CA LYS A 68 -9.65 -0.88 15.25
C LYS A 68 -10.56 -2.11 15.23
N THR A 69 -10.28 -3.07 14.36
CA THR A 69 -11.20 -4.20 14.08
C THR A 69 -10.71 -5.52 14.67
N LYS A 70 -9.50 -5.57 15.21
CA LYS A 70 -8.82 -6.76 15.71
C LYS A 70 -8.69 -7.89 14.68
N VAL A 71 -8.94 -7.60 13.41
CA VAL A 71 -8.80 -8.55 12.31
C VAL A 71 -7.32 -8.77 12.00
N ASN A 72 -6.91 -10.02 11.90
CA ASN A 72 -5.58 -10.38 11.45
C ASN A 72 -5.34 -9.87 10.03
N PHE A 73 -4.17 -9.32 9.77
CA PHE A 73 -3.73 -8.97 8.44
C PHE A 73 -2.29 -9.41 8.23
N GLN A 74 -1.94 -9.58 6.98
CA GLN A 74 -0.59 -9.93 6.57
C GLN A 74 -0.19 -9.10 5.35
N VAL A 75 1.01 -8.56 5.39
CA VAL A 75 1.55 -7.72 4.31
C VAL A 75 2.98 -8.14 4.04
N LYS A 76 3.27 -8.55 2.79
CA LYS A 76 4.65 -8.75 2.34
C LYS A 76 5.33 -7.39 2.28
N LEU A 77 6.50 -7.29 2.89
CA LEU A 77 7.33 -6.10 2.79
C LEU A 77 8.08 -6.11 1.46
N LEU A 78 7.67 -5.20 0.57
CA LEU A 78 8.35 -4.95 -0.69
C LEU A 78 9.63 -4.11 -0.46
N ASP A 79 10.44 -3.93 -1.49
CA ASP A 79 11.75 -3.25 -1.38
C ASP A 79 11.66 -1.83 -0.78
N ILE A 80 10.68 -1.03 -1.20
CA ILE A 80 10.52 0.34 -0.72
C ILE A 80 10.22 0.39 0.79
N PRO A 81 9.20 -0.32 1.32
CA PRO A 81 9.00 -0.43 2.77
C PRO A 81 10.22 -0.93 3.53
N LEU A 82 10.95 -1.93 3.01
CA LEU A 82 12.16 -2.44 3.64
C LEU A 82 13.27 -1.39 3.71
N GLN A 83 13.48 -0.61 2.65
CA GLN A 83 14.44 0.49 2.65
C GLN A 83 14.09 1.55 3.69
N ILE A 84 12.79 1.87 3.83
CA ILE A 84 12.31 2.83 4.83
C ILE A 84 12.56 2.30 6.24
N ILE A 85 12.23 1.04 6.55
CA ILE A 85 12.51 0.43 7.86
C ILE A 85 14.00 0.54 8.20
N ARG A 86 14.88 0.11 7.28
CA ARG A 86 16.34 0.17 7.47
C ARG A 86 16.86 1.57 7.74
N ARG A 87 16.28 2.59 7.10
CA ARG A 87 16.65 4.00 7.32
C ARG A 87 16.44 4.44 8.75
N TYR A 88 15.41 3.93 9.42
CA TYR A 88 15.02 4.31 10.79
C TYR A 88 15.43 3.28 11.85
N GLU A 89 16.06 2.18 11.48
CA GLU A 89 16.44 1.09 12.40
C GLU A 89 17.23 1.56 13.61
N ARG A 90 18.18 2.47 13.43
CA ARG A 90 19.00 3.04 14.52
C ARG A 90 18.24 3.97 15.48
N PHE A 91 17.02 4.35 15.15
CA PHE A 91 16.16 5.21 15.97
C PHE A 91 15.04 4.44 16.65
N GLN A 92 15.03 3.12 16.52
CA GLN A 92 14.00 2.27 17.13
C GLN A 92 14.16 2.28 18.66
N GLU A 93 13.05 2.53 19.34
CA GLU A 93 12.93 2.52 20.81
C GLU A 93 11.76 1.61 21.18
N ASP A 94 11.87 0.91 22.33
CA ASP A 94 10.82 0.02 22.85
C ASP A 94 10.24 -0.96 21.82
N LYS A 95 11.11 -1.48 20.92
CA LYS A 95 10.72 -2.33 19.77
C LYS A 95 9.84 -1.65 18.74
N LEU A 96 9.47 -0.39 18.88
CA LEU A 96 8.69 0.32 17.86
C LEU A 96 9.53 0.52 16.60
N VAL A 97 8.97 0.15 15.44
CA VAL A 97 9.62 0.34 14.15
C VAL A 97 9.76 1.83 13.83
N PHE A 98 8.75 2.62 14.18
CA PHE A 98 8.74 4.06 14.00
C PHE A 98 8.39 4.75 15.32
N PRO A 99 9.38 5.17 16.13
CA PRO A 99 9.12 5.79 17.41
C PRO A 99 8.57 7.23 17.29
N ASN A 100 8.06 7.76 18.39
CA ASN A 100 7.61 9.14 18.52
C ASN A 100 6.50 9.59 17.57
N LEU A 101 5.63 8.67 17.12
CA LEU A 101 4.50 9.00 16.26
C LEU A 101 3.34 9.57 17.06
N ASN A 102 3.02 10.84 16.79
CA ASN A 102 1.83 11.52 17.29
C ASN A 102 0.99 12.02 16.11
N TYR A 103 -0.32 11.83 16.18
CA TYR A 103 -1.25 12.21 15.11
C TYR A 103 -1.09 13.69 14.69
N TRP A 104 -1.04 14.59 15.65
CA TRP A 104 -0.94 16.03 15.40
C TRP A 104 0.41 16.42 14.76
N ASN A 105 1.47 15.73 15.15
CA ASN A 105 2.81 15.99 14.64
C ASN A 105 3.04 15.45 13.22
N ILE A 106 2.22 14.52 12.77
CA ILE A 106 2.36 13.86 11.46
C ILE A 106 1.26 14.30 10.51
N CYS A 107 0.00 14.19 10.92
CA CYS A 107 -1.12 14.40 10.00
C CYS A 107 -1.34 15.87 9.64
N LYS A 108 -1.05 16.80 10.55
CA LYS A 108 -1.18 18.24 10.25
C LYS A 108 -0.11 18.72 9.26
N PRO A 109 1.19 18.42 9.43
CA PRO A 109 2.22 18.80 8.45
C PRO A 109 2.16 18.01 7.14
N LEU A 110 1.45 16.87 7.10
CA LEU A 110 1.24 16.10 5.86
C LEU A 110 0.71 16.97 4.72
N LYS A 111 -0.24 17.86 5.01
CA LYS A 111 -0.79 18.78 4.00
C LYS A 111 0.28 19.72 3.44
N LYS A 112 1.21 20.18 4.29
CA LYS A 112 2.35 21.01 3.86
C LYS A 112 3.27 20.18 2.96
N MET A 113 3.60 18.96 3.36
CA MET A 113 4.44 18.04 2.60
C MET A 113 3.85 17.77 1.20
N ILE A 114 2.58 17.42 1.10
CA ILE A 114 1.88 17.17 -0.17
C ILE A 114 1.89 18.41 -1.07
N LYS A 115 1.62 19.59 -0.50
CA LYS A 115 1.63 20.85 -1.25
C LYS A 115 3.01 21.21 -1.78
N GLU A 116 4.07 20.95 -1.00
CA GLU A 116 5.47 21.19 -1.39
C GLU A 116 5.89 20.30 -2.56
N CYS A 117 5.28 19.12 -2.70
CA CYS A 117 5.44 18.26 -3.88
C CYS A 117 4.61 18.71 -5.11
N GLY A 118 3.97 19.89 -5.08
CA GLY A 118 3.15 20.40 -6.19
C GLY A 118 1.78 19.75 -6.33
N ILE A 119 1.32 18.99 -5.33
CA ILE A 119 0.06 18.27 -5.37
C ILE A 119 -1.03 19.09 -4.71
N THR A 120 -2.14 19.35 -5.44
CA THR A 120 -3.26 20.18 -4.98
C THR A 120 -4.40 19.40 -4.31
N LYS A 121 -4.35 18.07 -4.37
CA LYS A 121 -5.35 17.18 -3.77
C LYS A 121 -5.37 17.30 -2.24
N ASP A 122 -6.57 17.21 -1.63
CA ASP A 122 -6.72 17.13 -0.17
C ASP A 122 -6.44 15.69 0.30
N ILE A 123 -5.19 15.42 0.59
CA ILE A 123 -4.69 14.11 0.96
C ILE A 123 -4.55 13.99 2.48
N SER A 124 -5.05 12.89 3.01
CA SER A 124 -4.86 12.46 4.40
C SER A 124 -4.12 11.12 4.44
N PHE A 125 -3.65 10.71 5.61
CA PHE A 125 -3.03 9.39 5.78
C PHE A 125 -3.95 8.24 5.36
N HIS A 126 -5.27 8.39 5.52
CA HIS A 126 -6.23 7.37 5.10
C HIS A 126 -6.28 7.18 3.58
N CYS A 127 -5.89 8.20 2.81
CA CYS A 127 -5.83 8.14 1.35
C CYS A 127 -4.79 7.12 0.85
N THR A 128 -3.77 6.79 1.64
CA THR A 128 -2.76 5.78 1.29
C THR A 128 -3.37 4.40 1.06
N ARG A 129 -4.34 4.00 1.90
CA ARG A 129 -5.06 2.72 1.74
C ARG A 129 -5.90 2.69 0.48
N HIS A 130 -6.54 3.80 0.13
CA HIS A 130 -7.29 3.92 -1.13
C HIS A 130 -6.34 3.83 -2.34
N GLY A 131 -5.23 4.56 -2.27
CA GLY A 131 -4.19 4.52 -3.30
C GLY A 131 -3.62 3.11 -3.48
N PHE A 132 -3.25 2.43 -2.37
CA PHE A 132 -2.78 1.06 -2.40
C PHE A 132 -3.79 0.11 -3.08
N ALA A 133 -5.05 0.15 -2.64
CA ALA A 133 -6.09 -0.72 -3.17
C ALA A 133 -6.28 -0.52 -4.68
N THR A 134 -6.39 0.74 -5.11
CA THR A 134 -6.59 1.09 -6.52
C THR A 134 -5.37 0.68 -7.35
N LEU A 135 -4.15 0.99 -6.88
CA LEU A 135 -2.91 0.65 -7.57
C LEU A 135 -2.73 -0.87 -7.68
N ALA A 136 -2.91 -1.61 -6.59
CA ALA A 136 -2.76 -3.07 -6.58
C ALA A 136 -3.73 -3.74 -7.55
N LEU A 137 -5.01 -3.34 -7.53
CA LEU A 137 -6.02 -3.86 -8.45
C LEU A 137 -5.70 -3.50 -9.91
N SER A 138 -5.23 -2.29 -10.20
CA SER A 138 -4.83 -1.88 -11.55
C SER A 138 -3.62 -2.64 -12.08
N LYS A 139 -2.73 -3.10 -11.19
CA LYS A 139 -1.57 -3.95 -11.53
C LYS A 139 -1.92 -5.44 -11.56
N GLY A 140 -3.19 -5.82 -11.39
CA GLY A 140 -3.66 -7.19 -11.53
C GLY A 140 -3.59 -8.04 -10.25
N VAL A 141 -3.36 -7.44 -9.09
CA VAL A 141 -3.46 -8.19 -7.82
C VAL A 141 -4.91 -8.60 -7.60
N PRO A 142 -5.21 -9.89 -7.33
CA PRO A 142 -6.56 -10.35 -7.07
C PRO A 142 -7.23 -9.59 -5.92
N ILE A 143 -8.52 -9.32 -6.07
CA ILE A 143 -9.29 -8.54 -5.09
C ILE A 143 -9.32 -9.19 -3.70
N GLU A 144 -9.30 -10.53 -3.65
CA GLU A 144 -9.23 -11.31 -2.44
C GLU A 144 -7.93 -11.04 -1.68
N SER A 145 -6.80 -11.00 -2.39
CA SER A 145 -5.49 -10.67 -1.83
C SER A 145 -5.45 -9.24 -1.32
N VAL A 146 -5.97 -8.28 -2.10
CA VAL A 146 -6.08 -6.88 -1.68
C VAL A 146 -6.95 -6.76 -0.43
N SER A 147 -8.09 -7.44 -0.40
CA SER A 147 -9.02 -7.45 0.74
C SER A 147 -8.33 -7.96 2.03
N ARG A 148 -7.53 -9.02 1.91
CA ARG A 148 -6.74 -9.58 3.03
C ARG A 148 -5.69 -8.59 3.53
N VAL A 149 -4.91 -7.99 2.63
CA VAL A 149 -3.92 -6.95 3.00
C VAL A 149 -4.59 -5.78 3.70
N LEU A 150 -5.76 -5.34 3.21
CA LEU A 150 -6.54 -4.29 3.85
C LEU A 150 -7.16 -4.72 5.18
N GLY A 151 -7.23 -6.01 5.50
CA GLY A 151 -7.91 -6.53 6.69
C GLY A 151 -9.41 -6.24 6.66
N HIS A 152 -10.03 -6.34 5.49
CA HIS A 152 -11.48 -6.25 5.36
C HIS A 152 -12.12 -7.60 5.66
N THR A 153 -13.13 -7.61 6.52
CA THR A 153 -13.93 -8.80 6.82
C THR A 153 -14.92 -9.13 5.71
N ASN A 154 -15.31 -8.12 4.92
CA ASN A 154 -16.22 -8.26 3.79
C ASN A 154 -15.55 -7.71 2.53
N ILE A 155 -15.45 -8.56 1.49
CA ILE A 155 -14.84 -8.22 0.21
C ILE A 155 -15.58 -7.08 -0.51
N THR A 156 -16.87 -6.91 -0.26
CA THR A 156 -17.69 -5.80 -0.80
C THR A 156 -17.07 -4.44 -0.46
N THR A 157 -16.39 -4.35 0.68
CA THR A 157 -15.66 -3.13 1.06
C THR A 157 -14.51 -2.84 0.10
N THR A 158 -13.89 -3.86 -0.47
CA THR A 158 -12.79 -3.75 -1.44
C THR A 158 -13.31 -3.52 -2.87
N GLN A 159 -14.48 -4.02 -3.22
CA GLN A 159 -15.08 -3.89 -4.56
C GLN A 159 -15.26 -2.43 -4.98
N ARG A 160 -15.41 -1.49 -4.03
CA ARG A 160 -15.48 -0.05 -4.32
C ARG A 160 -14.24 0.50 -5.05
N TYR A 161 -13.11 -0.20 -4.98
CA TYR A 161 -11.86 0.18 -5.66
C TYR A 161 -11.71 -0.52 -7.01
N ALA A 162 -12.50 -1.53 -7.29
CA ALA A 162 -12.46 -2.31 -8.52
C ALA A 162 -13.35 -1.64 -9.58
N LYS A 163 -12.77 -0.70 -10.35
CA LYS A 163 -13.41 -0.25 -11.59
C LYS A 163 -13.07 -1.26 -12.67
N ILE A 164 -14.05 -2.11 -13.03
CA ILE A 164 -13.90 -3.05 -14.13
C ILE A 164 -14.21 -2.29 -15.42
N THR A 165 -13.19 -2.05 -16.24
CA THR A 165 -13.32 -1.45 -17.55
C THR A 165 -13.23 -2.52 -18.64
N THR A 166 -13.71 -2.22 -19.84
CA THR A 166 -13.59 -3.12 -21.02
C THR A 166 -12.13 -3.45 -21.29
N GLU A 167 -11.23 -2.46 -21.15
CA GLU A 167 -9.78 -2.65 -21.33
C GLU A 167 -9.20 -3.64 -20.33
N LYS A 168 -9.69 -3.61 -19.07
CA LYS A 168 -9.26 -4.58 -18.06
C LYS A 168 -9.76 -5.99 -18.40
N ILE A 169 -11.00 -6.13 -18.83
CA ILE A 169 -11.56 -7.43 -19.26
C ILE A 169 -10.74 -7.97 -20.43
N ASP A 170 -10.47 -7.15 -21.45
CA ASP A 170 -9.67 -7.53 -22.62
C ASP A 170 -8.27 -8.00 -22.20
N LYS A 171 -7.58 -7.24 -21.36
CA LYS A 171 -6.26 -7.63 -20.85
C LYS A 171 -6.28 -8.95 -20.09
N ASP A 172 -7.26 -9.14 -19.20
CA ASP A 172 -7.37 -10.35 -18.38
C ASP A 172 -7.65 -11.58 -19.27
N LEU A 173 -8.57 -11.46 -20.27
CA LEU A 173 -8.89 -12.51 -21.22
C LEU A 173 -7.74 -12.81 -22.20
N THR A 174 -7.00 -11.80 -22.63
CA THR A 174 -5.80 -11.99 -23.47
C THR A 174 -4.73 -12.78 -22.70
N MET A 175 -4.47 -12.44 -21.45
CA MET A 175 -3.52 -13.19 -20.61
C MET A 175 -3.99 -14.64 -20.39
N PHE A 176 -5.27 -14.84 -20.15
CA PHE A 176 -5.87 -16.17 -20.03
C PHE A 176 -5.72 -16.97 -21.32
N GLY A 177 -6.06 -16.37 -22.47
CA GLY A 177 -5.90 -17.00 -23.78
C GLY A 177 -4.45 -17.42 -24.08
N ASN A 178 -3.49 -16.56 -23.77
CA ASN A 178 -2.06 -16.91 -23.92
C ASN A 178 -1.64 -18.12 -23.09
N ARG A 179 -2.12 -18.22 -21.83
CA ARG A 179 -1.86 -19.38 -20.97
C ARG A 179 -2.52 -20.64 -21.50
N LEU A 180 -3.76 -20.55 -22.00
CA LEU A 180 -4.45 -21.67 -22.64
C LEU A 180 -3.69 -22.15 -23.89
N ASN A 181 -3.25 -21.24 -24.74
CA ASN A 181 -2.50 -21.58 -25.94
C ASN A 181 -1.20 -22.31 -25.61
N GLN A 182 -0.50 -21.93 -24.53
CA GLN A 182 0.67 -22.66 -24.05
C GLN A 182 0.33 -24.09 -23.58
N SER A 183 -0.81 -24.26 -22.89
CA SER A 183 -1.24 -25.55 -22.34
C SER A 183 -1.80 -26.49 -23.40
N PHE A 184 -2.37 -25.95 -24.49
CA PHE A 184 -3.08 -26.70 -25.54
C PHE A 184 -2.44 -26.58 -26.93
N SER A 185 -1.17 -26.12 -27.02
CA SER A 185 -0.49 -25.86 -28.28
C SER A 185 -0.34 -27.09 -29.19
N GLU A 186 -0.34 -28.29 -28.60
CA GLU A 186 -0.19 -29.56 -29.33
C GLU A 186 -1.51 -30.30 -29.57
N ILE A 187 -2.64 -29.69 -29.19
CA ILE A 187 -3.97 -30.33 -29.30
C ILE A 187 -4.76 -29.68 -30.43
N SER A 188 -5.17 -30.47 -31.40
CA SER A 188 -6.11 -30.08 -32.43
C SER A 188 -7.51 -30.65 -32.12
N ILE A 189 -8.55 -29.84 -32.45
CA ILE A 189 -9.93 -30.30 -32.32
C ILE A 189 -10.16 -31.42 -33.36
N ALA A 190 -10.62 -32.60 -32.90
CA ALA A 190 -11.06 -33.67 -33.81
C ALA A 190 -12.26 -33.18 -34.64
N MET A 191 -12.16 -33.31 -35.96
CA MET A 191 -13.26 -33.02 -36.89
C MET A 191 -14.19 -34.19 -37.03
#